data_ef668e4344e861926b2f7b686de50383
#
_entry.id   ef668e4344e861926b2f7b686de50383
#
_cell.length_a   1.000
_cell.length_b   1.000
_cell.length_c   1.000
_cell.angle_alpha   90.00
_cell.angle_beta   90.00
_cell.angle_gamma   90.00
#
_symmetry.space_group_name_H-M   'P 1'
#
loop_
_entity.id
_entity.type
_entity.pdbx_description
1 polymer ?
#
loop_
_entity_poly.entity_id
_entity_poly.type
_entity_poly.pdbx_seq_one_letter_code
_entity_poly.pdbx_strand_id
1 'polypeptide(L)'
;TTMIFFVAMPVLLGFGNYLIPLMIGARDMAFPRLNAFSFWVSAFGGLLLYFSYFGGSGLYGAGSAPDVGWWAYAPLTAKAFSPGHSTDFWTLAILLSGVGSIGTALNLVAKAIFMRCPGMKLSRIPLLVWIYLVMSLMVFVTISPLTASQIMLMLDRYIGSHLFDTQAGGSAVRWMHVFWIFGPPGVLVLILPAFALSNESTHVWSAKAVVATRACVRR
;
A
#
# COMPACT_ATOMS: atom_id res chain seq x y z
N THR A 1 -11.08 -4.92 -2.77
CA THR A 1 -9.88 -5.10 -1.91
C THR A 1 -8.75 -5.73 -2.70
N THR A 2 -8.92 -6.93 -3.27
CA THR A 2 -7.87 -7.70 -3.97
C THR A 2 -7.16 -6.89 -5.05
N MET A 3 -7.92 -6.23 -5.95
CA MET A 3 -7.34 -5.49 -7.07
C MET A 3 -6.47 -4.31 -6.63
N ILE A 4 -6.85 -3.61 -5.56
CA ILE A 4 -6.10 -2.45 -5.07
C ILE A 4 -4.85 -2.89 -4.29
N PHE A 5 -5.02 -3.70 -3.24
CA PHE A 5 -3.97 -4.01 -2.27
C PHE A 5 -3.07 -5.18 -2.68
N PHE A 6 -3.56 -6.14 -3.48
CA PHE A 6 -2.85 -7.37 -3.79
C PHE A 6 -2.54 -7.59 -5.27
N VAL A 7 -3.05 -6.73 -6.15
CA VAL A 7 -2.67 -6.72 -7.57
C VAL A 7 -1.98 -5.42 -7.94
N ALA A 8 -2.69 -4.28 -7.90
CA ALA A 8 -2.16 -3.03 -8.41
C ALA A 8 -0.96 -2.51 -7.60
N MET A 9 -1.05 -2.45 -6.27
CA MET A 9 0.05 -1.98 -5.44
C MET A 9 1.30 -2.87 -5.53
N PRO A 10 1.23 -4.21 -5.39
CA PRO A 10 2.40 -5.06 -5.52
C PRO A 10 3.04 -5.02 -6.90
N VAL A 11 2.24 -4.95 -7.98
CA VAL A 11 2.77 -4.83 -9.35
C VAL A 11 3.57 -3.54 -9.49
N LEU A 12 3.03 -2.41 -9.09
CA LEU A 12 3.72 -1.11 -9.19
C LEU A 12 4.97 -1.06 -8.30
N LEU A 13 4.88 -1.53 -7.06
CA LEU A 13 6.04 -1.62 -6.16
C LEU A 13 7.10 -2.58 -6.71
N GLY A 14 6.70 -3.69 -7.33
CA GLY A 14 7.59 -4.64 -8.00
C GLY A 14 8.34 -4.00 -9.18
N PHE A 15 7.66 -3.23 -10.02
CA PHE A 15 8.31 -2.46 -11.07
C PHE A 15 9.32 -1.46 -10.51
N GLY A 16 8.99 -0.76 -9.43
CA GLY A 16 9.92 0.15 -8.75
C GLY A 16 11.15 -0.59 -8.23
N ASN A 17 10.97 -1.73 -7.57
CA ASN A 17 12.06 -2.57 -7.08
C ASN A 17 13.00 -3.06 -8.18
N TYR A 18 12.48 -3.31 -9.37
CA TYR A 18 13.26 -3.77 -10.52
C TYR A 18 13.92 -2.62 -11.28
N LEU A 19 13.15 -1.59 -11.65
CA LEU A 19 13.63 -0.54 -12.55
C LEU A 19 14.53 0.50 -11.87
N ILE A 20 14.22 0.89 -10.62
CA ILE A 20 14.98 1.94 -9.93
C ILE A 20 16.46 1.58 -9.77
N PRO A 21 16.85 0.37 -9.30
CA PRO A 21 18.25 -0.01 -9.25
C PRO A 21 18.97 0.13 -10.56
N LEU A 22 18.35 -0.32 -11.65
CA LEU A 22 18.92 -0.24 -12.99
C LEU A 22 19.12 1.20 -13.44
N MET A 23 18.13 2.06 -13.21
CA MET A 23 18.18 3.46 -13.67
C MET A 23 19.16 4.34 -12.88
N ILE A 24 19.42 4.04 -11.62
CA ILE A 24 20.40 4.79 -10.79
C ILE A 24 21.77 4.13 -10.72
N GLY A 25 21.96 2.99 -11.40
CA GLY A 25 23.21 2.27 -11.45
C GLY A 25 23.62 1.59 -10.13
N ALA A 26 22.64 1.21 -9.31
CA ALA A 26 22.90 0.50 -8.06
C ALA A 26 22.80 -1.02 -8.25
N ARG A 27 23.66 -1.77 -7.55
CA ARG A 27 23.74 -3.24 -7.69
C ARG A 27 22.55 -3.96 -7.06
N ASP A 28 22.02 -3.45 -5.93
CA ASP A 28 20.97 -4.11 -5.14
C ASP A 28 20.11 -3.07 -4.44
N MET A 29 19.06 -3.51 -3.76
CA MET A 29 18.21 -2.65 -2.91
C MET A 29 18.99 -2.14 -1.69
N ALA A 30 18.54 -1.01 -1.10
CA ALA A 30 19.22 -0.42 0.06
C ALA A 30 19.26 -1.38 1.26
N PHE A 31 18.13 -2.07 1.50
CA PHE A 31 17.98 -3.06 2.57
C PHE A 31 17.41 -4.36 2.01
N PRO A 32 18.24 -5.30 1.49
CA PRO A 32 17.75 -6.51 0.84
C PRO A 32 16.91 -7.40 1.76
N ARG A 33 17.30 -7.51 3.04
CA ARG A 33 16.55 -8.28 4.05
C ARG A 33 15.17 -7.68 4.33
N LEU A 34 15.07 -6.36 4.41
CA LEU A 34 13.80 -5.66 4.57
C LEU A 34 12.91 -5.84 3.34
N ASN A 35 13.50 -5.85 2.14
CA ASN A 35 12.76 -6.11 0.91
C ASN A 35 12.15 -7.51 0.88
N ALA A 36 12.94 -8.53 1.26
CA ALA A 36 12.45 -9.90 1.37
C ALA A 36 11.36 -10.03 2.45
N PHE A 37 11.53 -9.41 3.61
CA PHE A 37 10.53 -9.36 4.66
C PHE A 37 9.23 -8.73 4.16
N SER A 38 9.30 -7.57 3.49
CA SER A 38 8.14 -6.86 2.94
C SER A 38 7.36 -7.71 1.95
N PHE A 39 8.07 -8.43 1.07
CA PHE A 39 7.46 -9.34 0.12
C PHE A 39 6.71 -10.48 0.83
N TRP A 40 7.35 -11.19 1.76
CA TRP A 40 6.74 -12.32 2.45
C TRP A 40 5.56 -11.91 3.32
N VAL A 41 5.65 -10.79 4.04
CA VAL A 41 4.53 -10.27 4.84
C VAL A 41 3.34 -9.93 3.95
N SER A 42 3.56 -9.28 2.80
CA SER A 42 2.49 -9.00 1.84
C SER A 42 1.91 -10.27 1.23
N ALA A 43 2.74 -11.26 0.91
CA ALA A 43 2.29 -12.55 0.38
C ALA A 43 1.42 -13.32 1.39
N PHE A 44 1.82 -13.35 2.64
CA PHE A 44 0.99 -13.94 3.72
C PHE A 44 -0.31 -13.16 3.91
N GLY A 45 -0.29 -11.83 3.82
CA GLY A 45 -1.49 -11.01 3.81
C GLY A 45 -2.45 -11.40 2.68
N GLY A 46 -1.93 -11.65 1.48
CA GLY A 46 -2.70 -12.14 0.34
C GLY A 46 -3.34 -13.51 0.60
N LEU A 47 -2.59 -14.45 1.17
CA LEU A 47 -3.13 -15.75 1.57
C LEU A 47 -4.25 -15.61 2.60
N LEU A 48 -4.08 -14.78 3.61
CA LEU A 48 -5.14 -14.52 4.61
C LEU A 48 -6.39 -13.90 3.98
N LEU A 49 -6.24 -13.05 2.97
CA LEU A 49 -7.39 -12.53 2.24
C LEU A 49 -8.15 -13.64 1.53
N TYR A 50 -7.47 -14.61 0.94
CA TYR A 50 -8.14 -15.79 0.36
C TYR A 50 -8.83 -16.63 1.42
N PHE A 51 -8.21 -16.86 2.59
CA PHE A 51 -8.85 -17.53 3.71
C PHE A 51 -10.10 -16.79 4.20
N SER A 52 -10.17 -15.47 4.06
CA SER A 52 -11.35 -14.71 4.46
C SER A 52 -12.64 -15.10 3.71
N TYR A 53 -12.51 -15.63 2.50
CA TYR A 53 -13.65 -16.11 1.71
C TYR A 53 -14.23 -17.43 2.23
N PHE A 54 -13.46 -18.20 2.99
CA PHE A 54 -13.85 -19.52 3.50
C PHE A 54 -14.10 -19.54 5.01
N GLY A 55 -13.61 -18.53 5.73
CA GLY A 55 -13.59 -18.47 7.19
C GLY A 55 -14.86 -17.91 7.86
N GLY A 56 -15.94 -17.67 7.10
CA GLY A 56 -17.08 -16.86 7.59
C GLY A 56 -17.92 -17.48 8.70
N SER A 57 -18.23 -18.77 8.67
CA SER A 57 -19.17 -19.41 9.61
C SER A 57 -18.76 -20.80 10.07
N GLY A 58 -17.47 -20.96 10.39
CA GLY A 58 -16.93 -22.27 10.81
C GLY A 58 -16.59 -23.17 9.63
N LEU A 59 -15.84 -24.23 9.90
CA LEU A 59 -15.21 -25.11 8.91
C LEU A 59 -16.17 -25.77 7.92
N TYR A 60 -17.48 -25.71 8.16
CA TYR A 60 -18.52 -26.42 7.40
C TYR A 60 -19.78 -25.59 7.10
N GLY A 61 -19.87 -24.35 7.52
CA GLY A 61 -20.97 -23.46 7.09
C GLY A 61 -20.61 -22.80 5.77
N ALA A 62 -21.59 -22.58 4.87
CA ALA A 62 -21.38 -21.81 3.65
C ALA A 62 -20.72 -20.48 4.00
N GLY A 63 -19.39 -20.42 3.81
CA GLY A 63 -18.58 -19.29 4.24
C GLY A 63 -19.08 -18.03 3.58
N SER A 64 -19.60 -17.09 4.34
CA SER A 64 -19.86 -15.78 3.82
C SER A 64 -18.53 -15.05 3.66
N ALA A 65 -18.22 -14.63 2.44
CA ALA A 65 -17.15 -13.70 2.20
C ALA A 65 -17.35 -12.44 3.07
N PRO A 66 -16.26 -11.71 3.42
CA PRO A 66 -16.42 -10.48 4.18
C PRO A 66 -17.21 -9.45 3.38
N ASP A 67 -18.42 -9.15 3.82
CA ASP A 67 -19.34 -8.21 3.16
C ASP A 67 -19.09 -6.76 3.61
N VAL A 68 -17.83 -6.35 3.52
CA VAL A 68 -17.38 -5.05 4.06
C VAL A 68 -16.87 -4.08 2.98
N GLY A 69 -16.83 -4.50 1.71
CA GLY A 69 -16.20 -3.75 0.65
C GLY A 69 -14.70 -3.53 0.88
N TRP A 70 -14.08 -2.61 0.15
CA TRP A 70 -12.66 -2.28 0.34
C TRP A 70 -12.44 -1.17 1.38
N TRP A 71 -13.48 -0.44 1.73
CA TRP A 71 -13.49 0.68 2.69
C TRP A 71 -13.87 0.25 4.12
N ALA A 72 -14.53 -0.91 4.27
CA ALA A 72 -14.84 -1.55 5.55
C ALA A 72 -15.41 -0.60 6.63
N TYR A 73 -16.43 0.17 6.28
CA TYR A 73 -16.99 1.16 7.19
C TYR A 73 -17.54 0.56 8.50
N ALA A 74 -17.15 1.16 9.59
CA ALA A 74 -17.86 0.98 10.85
C ALA A 74 -19.24 1.70 10.80
N PRO A 75 -20.32 1.17 11.43
CA PRO A 75 -20.35 0.02 12.36
C PRO A 75 -20.52 -1.35 11.69
N LEU A 76 -20.67 -1.46 10.35
CA LEU A 76 -20.92 -2.74 9.65
C LEU A 76 -19.83 -3.79 9.89
N THR A 77 -18.60 -3.35 10.11
CA THR A 77 -17.45 -4.19 10.45
C THR A 77 -17.39 -4.62 11.91
N ALA A 78 -18.25 -4.06 12.78
CA ALA A 78 -18.32 -4.45 14.18
C ALA A 78 -18.83 -5.90 14.32
N LYS A 79 -18.48 -6.56 15.42
CA LYS A 79 -18.83 -7.97 15.65
C LYS A 79 -20.36 -8.19 15.73
N ALA A 80 -21.14 -7.16 16.07
CA ALA A 80 -22.60 -7.21 16.10
C ALA A 80 -23.21 -7.42 14.71
N PHE A 81 -22.62 -6.84 13.65
CA PHE A 81 -23.12 -6.91 12.28
C PHE A 81 -22.34 -7.91 11.40
N SER A 82 -21.10 -8.18 11.76
CA SER A 82 -20.22 -9.13 11.06
C SER A 82 -19.62 -10.11 12.08
N PRO A 83 -20.40 -11.06 12.61
CA PRO A 83 -19.96 -11.94 13.70
C PRO A 83 -18.91 -12.96 13.28
N GLY A 84 -18.81 -13.27 11.99
CA GLY A 84 -17.88 -14.26 11.46
C GLY A 84 -16.42 -13.81 11.46
N HIS A 85 -15.49 -14.77 11.34
CA HIS A 85 -14.06 -14.53 11.27
C HIS A 85 -13.57 -14.02 9.89
N SER A 86 -14.43 -14.00 8.88
CA SER A 86 -14.09 -13.50 7.55
C SER A 86 -13.58 -12.05 7.57
N THR A 87 -14.24 -11.18 8.34
CA THR A 87 -13.83 -9.79 8.54
C THR A 87 -12.50 -9.70 9.30
N ASP A 88 -12.24 -10.59 10.24
CA ASP A 88 -10.98 -10.64 10.99
C ASP A 88 -9.81 -11.00 10.08
N PHE A 89 -9.95 -12.02 9.24
CA PHE A 89 -8.95 -12.37 8.22
C PHE A 89 -8.72 -11.25 7.22
N TRP A 90 -9.79 -10.58 6.78
CA TRP A 90 -9.70 -9.43 5.90
C TRP A 90 -8.91 -8.28 6.56
N THR A 91 -9.22 -7.95 7.79
CA THR A 91 -8.53 -6.88 8.57
C THR A 91 -7.05 -7.20 8.73
N LEU A 92 -6.71 -8.45 9.10
CA LEU A 92 -5.33 -8.89 9.25
C LEU A 92 -4.58 -8.89 7.92
N ALA A 93 -5.24 -9.26 6.82
CA ALA A 93 -4.67 -9.22 5.48
C ALA A 93 -4.26 -7.81 5.07
N ILE A 94 -5.14 -6.81 5.29
CA ILE A 94 -4.84 -5.40 4.99
C ILE A 94 -3.72 -4.87 5.90
N LEU A 95 -3.73 -5.23 7.18
CA LEU A 95 -2.68 -4.85 8.12
C LEU A 95 -1.30 -5.35 7.65
N LEU A 96 -1.17 -6.62 7.29
CA LEU A 96 0.08 -7.20 6.79
C LEU A 96 0.51 -6.56 5.46
N SER A 97 -0.43 -6.34 4.54
CA SER A 97 -0.14 -5.61 3.29
C SER A 97 0.39 -4.21 3.56
N GLY A 98 -0.18 -3.51 4.55
CA GLY A 98 0.29 -2.19 5.00
C GLY A 98 1.73 -2.22 5.52
N VAL A 99 2.06 -3.16 6.41
CA VAL A 99 3.42 -3.34 6.94
C VAL A 99 4.42 -3.62 5.81
N GLY A 100 4.10 -4.51 4.88
CA GLY A 100 4.94 -4.82 3.74
C GLY A 100 5.15 -3.61 2.81
N SER A 101 4.09 -2.84 2.56
CA SER A 101 4.16 -1.62 1.73
C SER A 101 5.03 -0.53 2.36
N ILE A 102 4.95 -0.34 3.68
CA ILE A 102 5.81 0.60 4.42
C ILE A 102 7.28 0.19 4.29
N GLY A 103 7.59 -1.09 4.50
CA GLY A 103 8.97 -1.59 4.37
C GLY A 103 9.53 -1.40 2.96
N THR A 104 8.74 -1.65 1.93
CA THR A 104 9.14 -1.41 0.53
C THR A 104 9.31 0.09 0.26
N ALA A 105 8.41 0.94 0.74
CA ALA A 105 8.51 2.39 0.57
C ALA A 105 9.78 2.95 1.20
N LEU A 106 10.11 2.56 2.44
CA LEU A 106 11.35 2.95 3.12
C LEU A 106 12.59 2.54 2.30
N ASN A 107 12.57 1.33 1.76
CA ASN A 107 13.67 0.81 0.95
C ASN A 107 13.87 1.62 -0.34
N LEU A 108 12.77 1.96 -1.04
CA LEU A 108 12.81 2.76 -2.26
C LEU A 108 13.29 4.20 -1.99
N VAL A 109 12.82 4.82 -0.90
CA VAL A 109 13.29 6.17 -0.49
C VAL A 109 14.79 6.15 -0.18
N ALA A 110 15.24 5.22 0.66
CA ALA A 110 16.65 5.09 1.01
C ALA A 110 17.50 4.86 -0.24
N LYS A 111 17.04 4.04 -1.16
CA LYS A 111 17.74 3.77 -2.41
C LYS A 111 17.87 5.00 -3.29
N ALA A 112 16.76 5.68 -3.56
CA ALA A 112 16.74 6.85 -4.43
C ALA A 112 17.58 8.02 -3.88
N ILE A 113 17.77 8.11 -2.55
CA ILE A 113 18.50 9.20 -1.92
C ILE A 113 19.98 8.84 -1.73
N PHE A 114 20.31 7.63 -1.26
CA PHE A 114 21.66 7.32 -0.78
C PHE A 114 22.49 6.42 -1.72
N MET A 115 21.86 5.66 -2.63
CA MET A 115 22.56 4.64 -3.41
C MET A 115 22.70 4.97 -4.91
N ARG A 116 22.73 6.24 -5.23
CA ARG A 116 22.97 6.69 -6.61
C ARG A 116 24.43 6.48 -7.00
N CYS A 117 24.66 6.22 -8.29
CA CYS A 117 26.03 6.12 -8.81
C CYS A 117 26.80 7.45 -8.61
N PRO A 118 28.14 7.38 -8.44
CA PRO A 118 28.96 8.57 -8.29
C PRO A 118 28.75 9.57 -9.42
N GLY A 119 28.55 10.84 -9.11
CA GLY A 119 28.29 11.90 -10.09
C GLY A 119 26.81 12.14 -10.43
N MET A 120 25.89 11.28 -10.04
CA MET A 120 24.44 11.49 -10.25
C MET A 120 23.84 12.37 -9.14
N LYS A 121 23.60 13.63 -9.46
CA LYS A 121 22.89 14.56 -8.57
C LYS A 121 21.38 14.32 -8.61
N LEU A 122 20.65 14.71 -7.56
CA LEU A 122 19.19 14.61 -7.49
C LEU A 122 18.50 15.27 -8.70
N SER A 123 19.05 16.38 -9.21
CA SER A 123 18.53 17.07 -10.40
C SER A 123 18.73 16.33 -11.72
N ARG A 124 19.48 15.23 -11.72
CA ARG A 124 19.80 14.45 -12.94
C ARG A 124 19.21 13.04 -12.92
N ILE A 125 18.48 12.67 -11.87
CA ILE A 125 17.81 11.36 -11.84
C ILE A 125 16.64 11.35 -12.83
N PRO A 126 16.33 10.17 -13.44
CA PRO A 126 15.21 9.99 -14.34
C PRO A 126 13.88 10.38 -13.71
N LEU A 127 12.91 10.80 -14.50
CA LEU A 127 11.57 11.19 -14.03
C LEU A 127 10.88 10.05 -13.29
N LEU A 128 11.02 8.83 -13.78
CA LEU A 128 10.47 7.64 -13.13
C LEU A 128 10.95 7.51 -11.68
N VAL A 129 12.25 7.67 -11.43
CA VAL A 129 12.83 7.58 -10.08
C VAL A 129 12.30 8.67 -9.16
N TRP A 130 12.10 9.90 -9.69
CA TRP A 130 11.48 11.00 -8.95
C TRP A 130 10.04 10.67 -8.54
N ILE A 131 9.25 10.15 -9.47
CA ILE A 131 7.86 9.78 -9.21
C ILE A 131 7.78 8.68 -8.17
N TYR A 132 8.64 7.65 -8.26
CA TYR A 132 8.70 6.60 -7.24
C TYR A 132 9.17 7.12 -5.88
N LEU A 133 10.05 8.11 -5.84
CA LEU A 133 10.46 8.75 -4.58
C LEU A 133 9.27 9.44 -3.92
N VAL A 134 8.53 10.28 -4.66
CA VAL A 134 7.32 10.96 -4.17
C VAL A 134 6.26 9.95 -3.76
N MET A 135 5.98 8.96 -4.62
CA MET A 135 5.05 7.87 -4.32
C MET A 135 5.41 7.15 -3.02
N SER A 136 6.68 6.80 -2.83
CA SER A 136 7.12 6.08 -1.63
C SER A 136 6.94 6.92 -0.35
N LEU A 137 7.19 8.22 -0.41
CA LEU A 137 6.91 9.14 0.70
C LEU A 137 5.40 9.22 0.99
N MET A 138 4.56 9.29 -0.07
CA MET A 138 3.11 9.26 0.10
C MET A 138 2.63 7.94 0.72
N VAL A 139 3.14 6.79 0.25
CA VAL A 139 2.83 5.47 0.82
C VAL A 139 3.17 5.43 2.31
N PHE A 140 4.36 5.90 2.68
CA PHE A 140 4.78 5.91 4.08
C PHE A 140 3.82 6.71 4.98
N VAL A 141 3.42 7.91 4.54
CA VAL A 141 2.52 8.79 5.31
C VAL A 141 1.09 8.25 5.35
N THR A 142 0.57 7.70 4.25
CA THR A 142 -0.85 7.37 4.11
C THR A 142 -1.20 5.96 4.57
N ILE A 143 -0.31 4.99 4.41
CA ILE A 143 -0.54 3.61 4.87
C ILE A 143 -0.44 3.50 6.40
N SER A 144 0.33 4.35 7.07
CA SER A 144 0.43 4.31 8.53
C SER A 144 -0.93 4.51 9.24
N PRO A 145 -1.76 5.52 8.89
CA PRO A 145 -3.12 5.64 9.43
C PRO A 145 -4.02 4.44 9.05
N LEU A 146 -3.91 3.95 7.81
CA LEU A 146 -4.67 2.76 7.39
C LEU A 146 -4.33 1.55 8.27
N THR A 147 -3.05 1.30 8.52
CA THR A 147 -2.61 0.19 9.38
C THR A 147 -3.09 0.38 10.82
N ALA A 148 -3.02 1.61 11.34
CA ALA A 148 -3.56 1.94 12.66
C ALA A 148 -5.06 1.69 12.75
N SER A 149 -5.84 2.04 11.71
CA SER A 149 -7.29 1.78 11.70
C SER A 149 -7.63 0.30 11.74
N GLN A 150 -6.82 -0.56 11.10
CA GLN A 150 -7.00 -2.02 11.16
C GLN A 150 -6.75 -2.54 12.58
N ILE A 151 -5.71 -2.05 13.26
CA ILE A 151 -5.44 -2.40 14.67
C ILE A 151 -6.59 -1.96 15.56
N MET A 152 -7.08 -0.72 15.40
CA MET A 152 -8.22 -0.21 16.17
C MET A 152 -9.48 -1.07 15.96
N LEU A 153 -9.73 -1.52 14.72
CA LEU A 153 -10.87 -2.40 14.43
C LEU A 153 -10.71 -3.78 15.09
N MET A 154 -9.52 -4.34 15.08
CA MET A 154 -9.25 -5.61 15.78
C MET A 154 -9.45 -5.47 17.29
N LEU A 155 -9.01 -4.38 17.91
CA LEU A 155 -9.25 -4.10 19.33
C LEU A 155 -10.74 -4.00 19.64
N ASP A 156 -11.51 -3.34 18.78
CA ASP A 156 -12.97 -3.26 18.94
C ASP A 156 -13.64 -4.64 18.87
N ARG A 157 -13.22 -5.47 17.93
CA ARG A 157 -13.82 -6.79 17.69
C ARG A 157 -13.46 -7.83 18.77
N TYR A 158 -12.23 -7.81 19.31
CA TYR A 158 -11.72 -8.82 20.24
C TYR A 158 -11.75 -8.39 21.70
N ILE A 159 -11.45 -7.14 21.98
CA ILE A 159 -11.30 -6.60 23.34
C ILE A 159 -12.53 -5.79 23.76
N GLY A 160 -13.38 -5.37 22.79
CA GLY A 160 -14.54 -4.55 23.07
C GLY A 160 -14.14 -3.13 23.50
N SER A 161 -13.18 -2.53 22.81
CA SER A 161 -12.70 -1.17 23.13
C SER A 161 -13.71 -0.07 22.78
N HIS A 162 -14.78 -0.40 22.06
CA HIS A 162 -15.87 0.51 21.66
C HIS A 162 -15.43 1.81 20.97
N LEU A 163 -14.29 1.76 20.22
CA LEU A 163 -13.75 2.94 19.55
C LEU A 163 -14.65 3.45 18.42
N PHE A 164 -15.40 2.55 17.79
CA PHE A 164 -16.28 2.83 16.65
C PHE A 164 -17.76 2.63 16.97
N ASP A 165 -18.10 2.11 18.14
CA ASP A 165 -19.47 1.88 18.59
C ASP A 165 -20.09 3.17 19.12
N THR A 166 -21.08 3.70 18.41
CA THR A 166 -21.76 4.94 18.76
C THR A 166 -22.64 4.82 20.02
N GLN A 167 -23.09 3.59 20.36
CA GLN A 167 -23.91 3.39 21.54
C GLN A 167 -23.10 3.39 22.84
N ALA A 168 -21.82 3.01 22.74
CA ALA A 168 -20.91 2.98 23.88
C ALA A 168 -19.95 4.19 23.94
N GLY A 169 -20.27 5.29 23.23
CA GLY A 169 -19.47 6.53 23.26
C GLY A 169 -18.34 6.59 22.22
N GLY A 170 -18.23 5.62 21.35
CA GLY A 170 -17.34 5.65 20.19
C GLY A 170 -17.90 6.49 19.03
N SER A 171 -17.17 6.53 17.92
CA SER A 171 -17.60 7.26 16.73
C SER A 171 -17.27 6.51 15.44
N ALA A 172 -18.30 6.14 14.69
CA ALA A 172 -18.14 5.53 13.35
C ALA A 172 -17.44 6.49 12.36
N VAL A 173 -17.63 7.81 12.55
CA VAL A 173 -16.97 8.85 11.73
C VAL A 173 -15.45 8.82 11.89
N ARG A 174 -14.93 8.38 13.04
CA ARG A 174 -13.49 8.20 13.28
C ARG A 174 -12.87 7.22 12.29
N TRP A 175 -13.57 6.12 12.00
CA TRP A 175 -13.12 5.18 10.96
C TRP A 175 -12.98 5.87 9.59
N MET A 176 -14.01 6.58 9.18
CA MET A 176 -14.00 7.30 7.90
C MET A 176 -12.83 8.29 7.81
N HIS A 177 -12.62 9.09 8.85
CA HIS A 177 -11.53 10.06 8.85
C HIS A 177 -10.16 9.38 8.71
N VAL A 178 -9.88 8.34 9.49
CA VAL A 178 -8.57 7.65 9.46
C VAL A 178 -8.39 6.90 8.14
N PHE A 179 -9.43 6.24 7.63
CA PHE A 179 -9.38 5.52 6.36
C PHE A 179 -9.19 6.48 5.18
N TRP A 180 -9.89 7.62 5.16
CA TRP A 180 -9.82 8.56 4.04
C TRP A 180 -8.56 9.43 4.03
N ILE A 181 -7.74 9.41 5.06
CA ILE A 181 -6.36 9.89 4.97
C ILE A 181 -5.55 9.05 3.96
N PHE A 182 -5.84 7.76 3.86
CA PHE A 182 -5.26 6.88 2.85
C PHE A 182 -6.00 6.93 1.51
N GLY A 183 -7.34 7.01 1.50
CA GLY A 183 -8.19 6.82 0.32
C GLY A 183 -7.76 7.63 -0.91
N PRO A 184 -7.86 8.98 -0.93
CA PRO A 184 -7.50 9.80 -2.06
C PRO A 184 -6.01 9.74 -2.44
N PRO A 185 -5.04 9.80 -1.49
CA PRO A 185 -3.64 9.65 -1.84
C PRO A 185 -3.31 8.24 -2.35
N GLY A 186 -4.03 7.20 -1.90
CA GLY A 186 -3.88 5.84 -2.40
C GLY A 186 -4.13 5.73 -3.90
N VAL A 187 -5.09 6.46 -4.44
CA VAL A 187 -5.35 6.53 -5.90
C VAL A 187 -4.17 7.17 -6.62
N LEU A 188 -3.59 8.25 -6.08
CA LEU A 188 -2.41 8.89 -6.65
C LEU A 188 -1.19 7.96 -6.63
N VAL A 189 -1.02 7.18 -5.57
CA VAL A 189 0.03 6.15 -5.46
C VAL A 189 -0.05 5.13 -6.59
N LEU A 190 -1.26 4.80 -7.06
CA LEU A 190 -1.47 3.88 -8.19
C LEU A 190 -1.26 4.57 -9.55
N ILE A 191 -1.74 5.80 -9.70
CA ILE A 191 -1.75 6.49 -11.00
C ILE A 191 -0.37 7.06 -11.36
N LEU A 192 0.34 7.66 -10.41
CA LEU A 192 1.62 8.33 -10.68
C LEU A 192 2.68 7.40 -11.29
N PRO A 193 2.95 6.19 -10.77
CA PRO A 193 3.91 5.28 -11.39
C PRO A 193 3.47 4.81 -12.77
N ALA A 194 2.17 4.61 -13.00
CA ALA A 194 1.65 4.22 -14.31
C ALA A 194 1.92 5.29 -15.36
N PHE A 195 1.68 6.56 -15.04
CA PHE A 195 2.05 7.68 -15.92
C PHE A 195 3.56 7.79 -16.14
N ALA A 196 4.35 7.55 -15.09
CA ALA A 196 5.81 7.56 -15.21
C ALA A 196 6.32 6.48 -16.16
N LEU A 197 5.81 5.27 -16.02
CA LEU A 197 6.16 4.14 -16.90
C LEU A 197 5.74 4.41 -18.35
N SER A 198 4.54 4.93 -18.57
CA SER A 198 4.07 5.31 -19.91
C SER A 198 4.94 6.39 -20.55
N ASN A 199 5.35 7.39 -19.76
CA ASN A 199 6.20 8.47 -20.24
C ASN A 199 7.62 7.99 -20.58
N GLU A 200 8.23 7.16 -19.75
CA GLU A 200 9.54 6.56 -20.03
C GLU A 200 9.49 5.63 -21.25
N SER A 201 8.44 4.83 -21.39
CA SER A 201 8.31 3.96 -22.58
C SER A 201 8.19 4.77 -23.86
N THR A 202 7.38 5.84 -23.89
CA THR A 202 7.24 6.72 -25.06
C THR A 202 8.56 7.45 -25.38
N HIS A 203 9.34 7.83 -24.37
CA HIS A 203 10.67 8.43 -24.55
C HIS A 203 11.62 7.45 -25.24
N VAL A 204 11.68 6.21 -24.78
CA VAL A 204 12.54 5.16 -25.37
C VAL A 204 12.14 4.88 -26.82
N TRP A 205 10.85 4.75 -27.11
CA TRP A 205 10.35 4.43 -28.46
C TRP A 205 10.47 5.61 -29.44
N SER A 206 10.31 6.85 -28.99
CA SER A 206 10.35 8.03 -29.86
C SER A 206 11.78 8.55 -30.14
N ALA A 207 12.77 8.08 -29.40
CA ALA A 207 14.17 8.57 -29.41
C ALA A 207 14.28 10.10 -29.24
N LYS A 208 13.22 10.77 -28.74
CA LYS A 208 13.15 12.23 -28.53
C LYS A 208 13.18 12.53 -27.04
N ALA A 209 13.95 13.54 -26.66
CA ALA A 209 13.97 14.03 -25.29
C ALA A 209 12.58 14.55 -24.90
N VAL A 210 11.99 14.03 -23.81
CA VAL A 210 10.73 14.55 -23.29
C VAL A 210 10.96 15.96 -22.77
N VAL A 211 10.29 16.92 -23.35
CA VAL A 211 10.40 18.35 -23.01
C VAL A 211 10.07 18.59 -21.52
N ALA A 212 9.16 17.80 -20.97
CA ALA A 212 8.73 17.87 -19.57
C ALA A 212 9.84 17.49 -18.55
N THR A 213 10.82 16.68 -18.90
CA THR A 213 11.87 16.24 -17.98
C THR A 213 12.69 17.40 -17.42
N ARG A 214 12.98 18.39 -18.28
CA ARG A 214 13.70 19.61 -17.86
C ARG A 214 12.83 20.60 -17.08
N ALA A 215 11.53 20.63 -17.34
CA ALA A 215 10.59 21.54 -16.67
C ALA A 215 10.22 21.04 -15.27
N CYS A 216 10.02 19.73 -15.09
CA CYS A 216 9.70 19.13 -13.78
C CYS A 216 10.89 19.13 -12.80
N VAL A 217 12.12 19.09 -13.29
CA VAL A 217 13.33 19.04 -12.44
C VAL A 217 13.85 20.44 -12.08
N ARG A 218 13.41 21.51 -12.76
CA ARG A 218 13.85 22.89 -12.51
C ARG A 218 12.89 23.74 -11.68
N ARG A 219 11.69 23.24 -11.34
CA ARG A 219 10.76 23.86 -10.40
C ARG A 219 10.70 23.06 -9.11
#